data_0faa98776ae6eb9cb83f94c20f7ba409
#
_entry.id   0faa98776ae6eb9cb83f94c20f7ba409
#
_cell.length_a   1.000
_cell.length_b   1.000
_cell.length_c   1.000
_cell.angle_alpha   90.00
_cell.angle_beta   90.00
_cell.angle_gamma   90.00
#
_symmetry.space_group_name_H-M   'P 1'
#
loop_
_entity.id
_entity.type
_entity.pdbx_description
1 polymer ?
#
loop_
_entity_poly.entity_id
_entity_poly.type
_entity_poly.pdbx_seq_one_letter_code
_entity_poly.pdbx_strand_id
1 'polypeptide(L)'
;MKIALAPTFCAWGQTEANFERHERLMCRAADRNADVVLFPETSIHGLWKDHMVRMVAEPLDGLVVRRMRALARQHGIAVGFGFAERTA
;
A
#
# COMPACT_ATOMS: atom_id res chain seq x y z
N MET A 1 -0.86 13.26 -17.49
CA MET A 1 -0.89 12.55 -16.20
C MET A 1 0.51 12.27 -15.71
N LYS A 2 0.76 12.53 -14.45
CA LYS A 2 2.05 12.27 -13.82
C LYS A 2 1.96 11.09 -12.88
N ILE A 3 2.76 10.06 -13.11
CA ILE A 3 2.77 8.82 -12.33
C ILE A 3 4.06 8.74 -11.52
N ALA A 4 3.92 8.52 -10.23
CA ALA A 4 5.07 8.27 -9.35
C ALA A 4 5.22 6.77 -9.12
N LEU A 5 6.41 6.25 -9.31
CA LEU A 5 6.75 4.88 -8.95
C LEU A 5 7.47 4.94 -7.61
N ALA A 6 7.00 4.15 -6.66
CA ALA A 6 7.50 4.19 -5.29
C ALA A 6 8.15 2.86 -4.89
N PRO A 7 9.38 2.59 -5.35
CA PRO A 7 10.10 1.42 -4.85
C PRO A 7 10.36 1.61 -3.36
N THR A 8 9.99 0.61 -2.57
CA THR A 8 10.14 0.71 -1.12
C THR A 8 10.53 -0.63 -0.54
N PHE A 9 11.28 -0.58 0.55
CA PHE A 9 11.60 -1.77 1.32
C PHE A 9 10.40 -2.12 2.21
N CYS A 10 10.01 -3.40 2.21
CA CYS A 10 8.88 -3.88 2.98
C CYS A 10 9.32 -5.07 3.82
N ALA A 11 9.19 -4.94 5.13
CA ALA A 11 9.60 -5.97 6.06
C ALA A 11 8.39 -6.82 6.48
N TRP A 12 8.54 -8.14 6.42
CA TRP A 12 7.50 -9.06 6.85
C TRP A 12 7.11 -8.81 8.30
N GLY A 13 5.81 -8.76 8.56
CA GLY A 13 5.28 -8.62 9.92
C GLY A 13 5.37 -7.22 10.50
N GLN A 14 5.95 -6.26 9.77
CA GLN A 14 6.11 -4.89 10.25
C GLN A 14 5.09 -3.96 9.59
N THR A 15 3.83 -4.30 9.72
CA THR A 15 2.74 -3.64 9.00
C THR A 15 2.67 -2.15 9.28
N GLU A 16 2.80 -1.73 10.56
CA GLU A 16 2.76 -0.30 10.89
C GLU A 16 3.90 0.47 10.25
N ALA A 17 5.13 -0.05 10.32
CA ALA A 17 6.28 0.59 9.71
C ALA A 17 6.14 0.65 8.19
N ASN A 18 5.57 -0.39 7.58
CA ASN A 18 5.31 -0.41 6.15
C ASN A 18 4.26 0.65 5.76
N PHE A 19 3.18 0.79 6.54
CA PHE A 19 2.19 1.85 6.31
C PHE A 19 2.81 3.24 6.42
N GLU A 20 3.67 3.47 7.41
CA GLU A 20 4.33 4.77 7.58
C GLU A 20 5.21 5.11 6.37
N ARG A 21 5.93 4.12 5.82
CA ARG A 21 6.72 4.33 4.61
C ARG A 21 5.84 4.67 3.42
N HIS A 22 4.72 3.97 3.28
CA HIS A 22 3.77 4.26 2.21
C HIS A 22 3.23 5.67 2.32
N GLU A 23 2.84 6.08 3.51
CA GLU A 23 2.33 7.44 3.71
C GLU A 23 3.36 8.50 3.36
N ARG A 24 4.62 8.32 3.79
CA ARG A 24 5.68 9.27 3.45
C ARG A 24 5.88 9.39 1.94
N LEU A 25 5.87 8.26 1.24
CA LEU A 25 6.03 8.27 -0.22
C LEU A 25 4.82 8.87 -0.93
N MET A 26 3.62 8.63 -0.41
CA MET A 26 2.41 9.26 -0.92
C MET A 26 2.46 10.78 -0.77
N CYS A 27 2.90 11.24 0.39
CA CYS A 27 3.04 12.67 0.67
C CYS A 27 4.05 13.31 -0.29
N ARG A 28 5.19 12.67 -0.50
CA ARG A 28 6.22 13.17 -1.43
C ARG A 28 5.73 13.21 -2.87
N ALA A 29 4.98 12.18 -3.28
CA ALA A 29 4.40 12.14 -4.62
C ALA A 29 3.36 13.26 -4.80
N ALA A 30 2.50 13.47 -3.81
CA ALA A 30 1.52 14.54 -3.84
C ALA A 30 2.19 15.92 -3.90
N ASP A 31 3.26 16.12 -3.13
CA ASP A 31 4.02 17.37 -3.13
C ASP A 31 4.65 17.67 -4.50
N ARG A 32 4.90 16.64 -5.29
CA ARG A 32 5.43 16.78 -6.65
C ARG A 32 4.33 16.77 -7.72
N ASN A 33 3.09 16.93 -7.30
CA ASN A 33 1.92 17.00 -8.19
C ASN A 33 1.70 15.72 -9.00
N ALA A 34 2.04 14.56 -8.46
CA ALA A 34 1.70 13.29 -9.10
C ALA A 34 0.19 13.05 -9.02
N ASP A 35 -0.37 12.47 -10.06
CA ASP A 35 -1.78 12.10 -10.11
C ASP A 35 -2.01 10.75 -9.44
N VAL A 36 -1.03 9.85 -9.55
CA VAL A 36 -1.13 8.52 -8.95
C VAL A 36 0.26 8.07 -8.51
N VAL A 37 0.32 7.33 -7.41
CA VAL A 37 1.53 6.67 -6.94
C VAL A 37 1.31 5.15 -6.96
N LEU A 38 2.28 4.41 -7.50
CA LEU A 38 2.21 2.95 -7.59
C LEU A 38 3.26 2.34 -6.69
N PHE A 39 2.83 1.41 -5.84
CA PHE A 39 3.70 0.67 -4.93
C PHE A 39 3.94 -0.75 -5.44
N PRO A 40 5.02 -1.41 -4.97
CA PRO A 40 5.29 -2.79 -5.34
C PRO A 40 4.19 -3.75 -4.88
N GLU A 41 4.11 -4.90 -5.52
CA GLU A 41 3.17 -5.95 -5.16
C GLU A 41 3.35 -6.34 -3.68
N THR A 42 2.24 -6.47 -2.97
CA THR A 42 2.18 -6.85 -1.54
C THR A 42 3.08 -6.04 -0.62
N SER A 43 3.30 -4.77 -0.94
CA SER A 43 4.27 -3.93 -0.22
C SER A 43 3.87 -3.63 1.23
N ILE A 44 2.59 -3.71 1.56
CA ILE A 44 2.13 -3.46 2.95
C ILE A 44 2.63 -4.57 3.88
N HIS A 45 2.64 -5.82 3.42
CA HIS A 45 2.99 -6.96 4.27
C HIS A 45 4.37 -7.55 3.99
N GLY A 46 4.96 -7.27 2.82
CA GLY A 46 6.25 -7.85 2.44
C GLY A 46 6.17 -9.35 2.14
N LEU A 47 5.12 -9.78 1.45
CA LEU A 47 4.86 -11.20 1.22
C LEU A 47 5.64 -11.78 0.05
N TRP A 48 6.04 -13.06 0.19
CA TRP A 48 6.61 -13.82 -0.92
C TRP A 48 6.37 -15.34 -0.83
N LYS A 49 5.68 -15.85 0.19
CA LYS A 49 5.40 -17.29 0.35
C LYS A 49 3.94 -17.53 0.64
N ASP A 50 3.39 -18.65 0.14
CA ASP A 50 1.97 -18.96 0.23
C ASP A 50 1.42 -18.96 1.66
N HIS A 51 2.18 -19.52 2.62
CA HIS A 51 1.68 -19.58 3.99
C HIS A 51 1.57 -18.18 4.62
N MET A 52 2.40 -17.24 4.20
CA MET A 52 2.33 -15.85 4.66
C MET A 52 1.06 -15.19 4.12
N VAL A 53 0.70 -15.47 2.88
CA VAL A 53 -0.53 -14.94 2.27
C VAL A 53 -1.75 -15.31 3.10
N ARG A 54 -1.84 -16.57 3.52
CA ARG A 54 -2.98 -17.04 4.33
C ARG A 54 -3.08 -16.33 5.67
N MET A 55 -1.94 -15.95 6.24
CA MET A 55 -1.92 -15.31 7.57
C MET A 55 -2.45 -13.89 7.53
N VAL A 56 -2.31 -13.19 6.40
CA VAL A 56 -2.62 -11.75 6.32
C VAL A 56 -3.69 -11.40 5.30
N ALA A 57 -4.23 -12.39 4.57
CA ALA A 57 -5.24 -12.13 3.56
C ALA A 57 -6.48 -11.49 4.17
N GLU A 58 -7.01 -10.46 3.51
CA GLU A 58 -8.17 -9.71 3.97
C GLU A 58 -9.19 -9.58 2.84
N PRO A 59 -10.47 -9.38 3.18
CA PRO A 59 -11.46 -9.05 2.15
C PRO A 59 -11.18 -7.66 1.57
N LEU A 60 -11.78 -7.37 0.44
CA LEU A 60 -11.58 -6.10 -0.26
C LEU A 60 -11.94 -4.88 0.59
N ASP A 61 -12.87 -5.03 1.51
CA ASP A 61 -13.27 -3.96 2.44
C ASP A 61 -12.58 -4.08 3.81
N GLY A 62 -11.48 -4.81 3.88
CA GLY A 62 -10.72 -5.02 5.10
C GLY A 62 -9.89 -3.83 5.52
N LEU A 63 -9.11 -4.01 6.59
CA LEU A 63 -8.35 -2.94 7.23
C LEU A 63 -7.33 -2.29 6.29
N VAL A 64 -6.61 -3.10 5.51
CA VAL A 64 -5.55 -2.58 4.63
C VAL A 64 -6.13 -1.63 3.59
N VAL A 65 -7.17 -2.06 2.87
CA VAL A 65 -7.77 -1.24 1.82
C VAL A 65 -8.40 0.01 2.42
N ARG A 66 -9.11 -0.12 3.54
CA ARG A 66 -9.72 1.04 4.20
C ARG A 66 -8.67 2.06 4.63
N ARG A 67 -7.55 1.59 5.17
CA ARG A 67 -6.49 2.47 5.63
C ARG A 67 -5.79 3.16 4.46
N MET A 68 -5.50 2.43 3.39
CA MET A 68 -4.89 3.01 2.19
C MET A 68 -5.82 4.01 1.52
N ARG A 69 -7.13 3.73 1.52
CA ARG A 69 -8.13 4.65 0.98
C ARG A 69 -8.17 5.95 1.78
N ALA A 70 -8.10 5.86 3.12
CA ALA A 70 -8.07 7.04 3.98
C ALA A 70 -6.83 7.89 3.71
N LEU A 71 -5.67 7.26 3.57
CA LEU A 71 -4.43 7.96 3.24
C LEU A 71 -4.49 8.62 1.87
N ALA A 72 -5.01 7.93 0.87
CA ALA A 72 -5.17 8.48 -0.47
C ALA A 72 -6.06 9.73 -0.45
N ARG A 73 -7.15 9.67 0.30
CA ARG A 73 -8.06 10.81 0.47
C ARG A 73 -7.38 11.94 1.20
N GLN A 74 -6.66 11.65 2.27
CA GLN A 74 -5.97 12.64 3.09
C GLN A 74 -4.94 13.43 2.28
N HIS A 75 -4.19 12.74 1.42
CA HIS A 75 -3.12 13.36 0.64
C HIS A 75 -3.56 13.77 -0.77
N GLY A 76 -4.81 13.53 -1.13
CA GLY A 76 -5.36 13.95 -2.41
C GLY A 76 -4.70 13.29 -3.62
N ILE A 77 -4.35 12.00 -3.53
CA ILE A 77 -3.66 11.28 -4.58
C ILE A 77 -4.25 9.89 -4.77
N ALA A 78 -4.31 9.43 -6.02
CA ALA A 78 -4.70 8.06 -6.30
C ALA A 78 -3.54 7.11 -6.03
N VAL A 79 -3.84 5.92 -5.53
CA VAL A 79 -2.82 4.96 -5.10
C VAL A 79 -3.10 3.59 -5.71
N GLY A 80 -2.07 2.99 -6.31
CA GLY A 80 -2.09 1.59 -6.72
C GLY A 80 -1.17 0.79 -5.82
N PHE A 81 -1.69 -0.30 -5.27
CA PHE A 81 -0.90 -1.20 -4.42
C PHE A 81 -1.49 -2.61 -4.48
N GLY A 82 -0.66 -3.60 -4.16
CA GLY A 82 -1.10 -4.97 -4.09
C GLY A 82 -1.30 -5.42 -2.65
N PHE A 83 -2.27 -6.29 -2.44
CA PHE A 83 -2.48 -6.92 -1.13
C PHE A 83 -3.05 -8.32 -1.34
N ALA A 84 -2.97 -9.14 -0.29
CA ALA A 84 -3.53 -10.50 -0.34
C ALA A 84 -5.02 -10.43 -0.04
N GLU A 85 -5.85 -10.76 -1.04
CA GLU A 85 -7.29 -10.71 -0.90
C GLU A 85 -7.87 -12.08 -0.50
N ARG A 86 -8.76 -12.07 0.47
CA ARG A 86 -9.55 -13.24 0.87
C ARG A 86 -10.95 -13.08 0.31
N THR A 87 -11.35 -14.01 -0.53
CA THR A 87 -12.63 -13.92 -1.24
C THR A 87 -13.73 -14.80 -0.63
N ALA A 88 -13.59 -15.27 0.54
CA ALA A 88 -14.58 -16.05 1.26
C ALA A 88 -14.12 -17.47 1.56
#